data_0fe3df08dfc73a61f90f28e2ef3ef19c
#
_entry.id   0fe3df08dfc73a61f90f28e2ef3ef19c
#
_cell.length_a   1.000
_cell.length_b   1.000
_cell.length_c   1.000
_cell.angle_alpha   90.00
_cell.angle_beta   90.00
_cell.angle_gamma   90.00
#
_symmetry.space_group_name_H-M   'P 1'
#
loop_
_entity.id
_entity.type
_entity.pdbx_description
1 polymer ?
#
loop_
_entity_poly.entity_id
_entity_poly.type
_entity_poly.pdbx_seq_one_letter_code
_entity_poly.pdbx_strand_id
1 'polypeptide(L)'
;MLFRSPDNLTLRLRGVEQKTTLRFENRSYLGRWTLREGAELNYSTYHNKTLQRTYQQEAELLDYRTYLGIVGWGFFVGADYASADKRLTVSMGVRADGCDYSAEMERFWKQLSPRVSASYALSDSWSVSGSAGLFYQLPPYTALGYKDNTGELVNRGLEYMRVLQSAVGVNWRLRDRLVVSLEGFYKYYTNIPLSVADDVPLTCKGNDYGTSGDELLVSSAQGRAYGLELMVRWQLPDRFNLVGALTVFSSEYRSRHDAKYIPSAWDNRFVANISGTYDFSRGWSVGAKLSAIGGTPYTPYDVDKSSLVEAWNAPGRPYYDYSK
;
A
#
# COMPACT_ATOMS: atom_id res chain seq x y z
N MET A 1 -28.49 8.98 23.10
CA MET A 1 -27.83 10.22 23.54
C MET A 1 -26.63 10.05 24.52
N LEU A 2 -26.38 8.86 25.02
CA LEU A 2 -25.31 8.54 25.97
C LEU A 2 -23.88 8.56 25.41
N PHE A 3 -23.70 8.50 24.08
CA PHE A 3 -22.38 8.40 23.43
C PHE A 3 -21.71 9.75 23.11
N ARG A 4 -22.27 10.88 23.55
CA ARG A 4 -21.73 12.23 23.30
C ARG A 4 -21.29 12.97 24.56
N SER A 5 -21.27 12.32 25.73
CA SER A 5 -20.70 12.95 26.91
C SER A 5 -19.19 13.10 26.75
N PRO A 6 -18.59 14.26 27.03
CA PRO A 6 -17.15 14.44 27.08
C PRO A 6 -16.45 13.42 28.00
N ASP A 7 -17.15 12.97 29.04
CA ASP A 7 -16.63 12.01 30.01
C ASP A 7 -16.49 10.58 29.47
N ASN A 8 -17.21 10.24 28.39
CA ASN A 8 -17.16 8.93 27.73
C ASN A 8 -16.32 8.97 26.45
N LEU A 9 -15.63 10.06 26.18
CA LEU A 9 -14.80 10.19 24.99
C LEU A 9 -13.51 9.38 25.15
N THR A 10 -13.36 8.28 24.40
CA THR A 10 -12.16 7.43 24.41
C THR A 10 -11.12 7.88 23.41
N LEU A 11 -11.55 8.30 22.22
CA LEU A 11 -10.68 8.79 21.15
C LEU A 11 -11.39 9.91 20.36
N ARG A 12 -10.70 11.02 20.15
CA ARG A 12 -11.07 12.06 19.20
C ARG A 12 -9.87 12.36 18.32
N LEU A 13 -9.93 11.92 17.07
CA LEU A 13 -8.90 12.13 16.05
C LEU A 13 -9.43 13.07 14.98
N ARG A 14 -8.62 14.06 14.61
CA ARG A 14 -8.82 14.88 13.41
C ARG A 14 -7.52 14.94 12.64
N GLY A 15 -7.44 14.20 11.51
CA GLY A 15 -6.33 14.24 10.58
C GLY A 15 -6.73 14.98 9.29
N VAL A 16 -5.82 15.76 8.72
CA VAL A 16 -5.95 16.39 7.40
C VAL A 16 -4.64 16.22 6.68
N GLU A 17 -4.71 15.63 5.49
CA GLU A 17 -3.59 15.47 4.57
C GLU A 17 -3.85 16.27 3.31
N GLN A 18 -2.86 17.04 2.85
CA GLN A 18 -2.92 17.78 1.61
C GLN A 18 -1.62 17.56 0.85
N LYS A 19 -1.70 17.43 -0.47
CA LYS A 19 -0.55 17.33 -1.35
C LYS A 19 -0.77 18.21 -2.58
N THR A 20 0.17 19.13 -2.81
CA THR A 20 0.25 19.92 -4.03
C THR A 20 1.42 19.43 -4.84
N THR A 21 1.22 19.15 -6.14
CA THR A 21 2.24 18.60 -7.02
C THR A 21 2.37 19.47 -8.26
N LEU A 22 3.61 19.85 -8.56
CA LEU A 22 4.00 20.42 -9.85
C LEU A 22 4.83 19.36 -10.58
N ARG A 23 4.42 18.97 -11.79
CA ARG A 23 5.11 17.99 -12.62
C ARG A 23 5.36 18.55 -14.00
N PHE A 24 6.61 18.38 -14.45
CA PHE A 24 7.02 18.61 -15.83
C PHE A 24 7.39 17.28 -16.47
N GLU A 25 6.90 17.03 -17.68
CA GLU A 25 7.24 15.84 -18.46
C GLU A 25 7.46 16.26 -19.92
N ASN A 26 8.57 15.83 -20.49
CA ASN A 26 8.83 15.91 -21.93
C ASN A 26 8.77 14.50 -22.53
N ARG A 27 8.28 14.42 -23.77
CA ARG A 27 8.17 13.16 -24.51
C ARG A 27 8.69 13.36 -25.93
N SER A 28 9.71 12.60 -26.30
CA SER A 28 10.37 12.65 -27.59
C SER A 28 10.18 11.35 -28.36
N TYR A 29 9.75 11.45 -29.60
CA TYR A 29 9.49 10.32 -30.48
C TYR A 29 10.64 10.13 -31.46
N LEU A 30 11.38 9.04 -31.37
CA LEU A 30 12.58 8.72 -32.15
C LEU A 30 12.39 7.38 -32.89
N GLY A 31 11.60 7.41 -33.93
CA GLY A 31 11.30 6.22 -34.70
C GLY A 31 10.52 5.17 -33.89
N ARG A 32 11.19 4.09 -33.49
CA ARG A 32 10.61 3.02 -32.69
C ARG A 32 10.74 3.25 -31.18
N TRP A 33 11.41 4.31 -30.79
CA TRP A 33 11.63 4.67 -29.39
C TRP A 33 10.79 5.88 -29.02
N THR A 34 10.27 5.85 -27.82
CA THR A 34 9.69 7.02 -27.16
C THR A 34 10.47 7.26 -25.87
N LEU A 35 11.16 8.38 -25.81
CA LEU A 35 11.85 8.80 -24.60
C LEU A 35 10.93 9.67 -23.74
N ARG A 36 10.96 9.46 -22.45
CA ARG A 36 10.21 10.24 -21.45
C ARG A 36 11.16 10.69 -20.37
N GLU A 37 11.14 11.96 -20.06
CA GLU A 37 11.96 12.55 -19.02
C GLU A 37 11.16 13.61 -18.28
N GLY A 38 11.43 13.78 -17.00
CA GLY A 38 10.71 14.78 -16.24
C GLY A 38 11.18 14.93 -14.81
N ALA A 39 10.60 15.96 -14.20
CA ALA A 39 10.80 16.29 -12.81
C ALA A 39 9.47 16.55 -12.11
N GLU A 40 9.45 16.31 -10.84
CA GLU A 40 8.28 16.52 -9.98
C GLU A 40 8.72 17.21 -8.69
N LEU A 41 7.97 18.22 -8.30
CA LEU A 41 8.10 18.88 -7.00
C LEU A 41 6.75 18.76 -6.29
N ASN A 42 6.75 18.35 -5.05
CA ASN A 42 5.53 18.26 -4.27
C ASN A 42 5.71 18.86 -2.88
N TYR A 43 4.62 19.44 -2.38
CA TYR A 43 4.52 19.92 -1.01
C TYR A 43 3.36 19.20 -0.33
N SER A 44 3.67 18.46 0.71
CA SER A 44 2.70 17.69 1.48
C SER A 44 2.59 18.27 2.88
N THR A 45 1.35 18.45 3.35
CA THR A 45 1.09 18.87 4.74
C THR A 45 0.25 17.82 5.44
N TYR A 46 0.58 17.57 6.69
CA TYR A 46 -0.18 16.73 7.59
C TYR A 46 -0.45 17.45 8.90
N HIS A 47 -1.73 17.55 9.21
CA HIS A 47 -2.20 18.08 10.49
C HIS A 47 -2.89 16.98 11.26
N ASN A 48 -2.51 16.79 12.50
CA ASN A 48 -3.17 15.86 13.40
C ASN A 48 -3.49 16.53 14.72
N LYS A 49 -4.71 16.32 15.20
CA LYS A 49 -5.11 16.60 16.57
C LYS A 49 -5.71 15.33 17.14
N THR A 50 -5.01 14.75 18.11
CA THR A 50 -5.42 13.53 18.82
C THR A 50 -5.70 13.87 20.27
N LEU A 51 -6.87 13.45 20.75
CA LEU A 51 -7.25 13.41 22.15
C LEU A 51 -7.64 11.95 22.43
N GLN A 52 -6.86 11.30 23.27
CA GLN A 52 -7.07 9.88 23.63
C GLN A 52 -7.03 9.72 25.14
N ARG A 53 -8.02 9.02 25.70
CA ARG A 53 -7.95 8.57 27.09
C ARG A 53 -7.30 7.19 27.11
N THR A 54 -6.21 7.10 27.87
CA THR A 54 -5.64 5.80 28.24
C THR A 54 -6.40 5.29 29.45
N TYR A 55 -6.75 4.01 29.44
CA TYR A 55 -7.48 3.37 30.56
C TYR A 55 -6.54 2.99 31.70
N GLN A 56 -5.65 3.89 32.11
CA GLN A 56 -4.85 3.74 33.32
C GLN A 56 -5.64 4.23 34.55
N GLN A 57 -5.26 3.80 35.76
CA GLN A 57 -5.95 4.13 37.03
C GLN A 57 -6.09 5.62 37.27
N GLU A 58 -5.26 6.46 36.69
CA GLU A 58 -5.48 7.87 36.49
C GLU A 58 -5.58 8.11 35.02
N ALA A 59 -6.78 8.40 34.50
CA ALA A 59 -7.06 8.60 33.11
C ALA A 59 -6.16 9.69 32.50
N GLU A 60 -4.97 9.32 32.05
CA GLU A 60 -4.06 10.22 31.40
C GLU A 60 -4.64 10.59 30.03
N LEU A 61 -4.85 11.88 29.86
CA LEU A 61 -5.37 12.44 28.61
C LEU A 61 -4.20 12.75 27.70
N LEU A 62 -3.99 11.92 26.67
CA LEU A 62 -3.05 12.23 25.61
C LEU A 62 -3.69 13.27 24.68
N ASP A 63 -3.24 14.53 24.78
CA ASP A 63 -3.64 15.62 23.88
C ASP A 63 -2.40 16.13 23.15
N TYR A 64 -2.22 15.74 21.89
CA TYR A 64 -1.13 16.25 21.08
C TYR A 64 -1.60 16.77 19.73
N ARG A 65 -0.83 17.69 19.20
CA ARG A 65 -1.03 18.28 17.88
C ARG A 65 0.25 18.18 17.08
N THR A 66 0.13 17.69 15.86
CA THR A 66 1.24 17.65 14.92
C THR A 66 0.89 18.51 13.72
N TYR A 67 1.88 19.29 13.29
CA TYR A 67 1.95 19.89 11.99
C TYR A 67 3.23 19.40 11.32
N LEU A 68 3.10 18.77 10.17
CA LEU A 68 4.21 18.29 9.35
C LEU A 68 4.08 18.90 7.96
N GLY A 69 5.14 19.58 7.49
CA GLY A 69 5.28 20.04 6.11
C GLY A 69 6.48 19.34 5.51
N ILE A 70 6.31 18.71 4.35
CA ILE A 70 7.37 17.98 3.64
C ILE A 70 7.43 18.47 2.20
N VAL A 71 8.59 18.91 1.76
CA VAL A 71 8.90 19.18 0.36
C VAL A 71 9.55 17.92 -0.23
N GLY A 72 8.95 17.39 -1.27
CA GLY A 72 9.48 16.24 -1.99
C GLY A 72 9.81 16.58 -3.43
N TRP A 73 10.81 15.93 -3.99
CA TRP A 73 11.24 16.05 -5.39
C TRP A 73 11.47 14.69 -6.00
N GLY A 74 11.30 14.62 -7.31
CA GLY A 74 11.54 13.40 -8.07
C GLY A 74 12.00 13.71 -9.47
N PHE A 75 12.91 12.89 -9.98
CA PHE A 75 13.40 12.94 -11.36
C PHE A 75 13.21 11.58 -12.00
N PHE A 76 12.84 11.56 -13.27
CA PHE A 76 12.70 10.30 -13.98
C PHE A 76 13.11 10.41 -15.44
N VAL A 77 13.63 9.31 -15.94
CA VAL A 77 13.89 9.07 -17.35
C VAL A 77 13.44 7.65 -17.70
N GLY A 78 12.86 7.51 -18.88
CA GLY A 78 12.39 6.23 -19.37
C GLY A 78 12.42 6.17 -20.90
N ALA A 79 12.46 4.96 -21.41
CA ALA A 79 12.42 4.67 -22.84
C ALA A 79 11.43 3.54 -23.09
N ASP A 80 10.56 3.74 -24.06
CA ASP A 80 9.66 2.72 -24.57
C ASP A 80 10.09 2.36 -25.98
N TYR A 81 10.18 1.08 -26.27
CA TYR A 81 10.49 0.51 -27.57
C TYR A 81 9.33 -0.30 -28.09
N ALA A 82 9.00 -0.15 -29.36
CA ALA A 82 8.07 -1.01 -30.06
C ALA A 82 8.74 -1.58 -31.35
N SER A 83 8.68 -2.91 -31.52
CA SER A 83 9.19 -3.56 -32.73
C SER A 83 8.39 -3.16 -33.97
N ALA A 84 8.98 -3.36 -35.19
CA ALA A 84 8.34 -2.98 -36.44
C ALA A 84 7.00 -3.70 -36.67
N ASP A 85 6.93 -4.95 -36.29
CA ASP A 85 5.74 -5.79 -36.35
C ASP A 85 4.77 -5.58 -35.20
N LYS A 86 5.10 -4.66 -34.26
CA LYS A 86 4.36 -4.33 -33.04
C LYS A 86 4.12 -5.51 -32.09
N ARG A 87 4.82 -6.63 -32.30
CA ARG A 87 4.69 -7.80 -31.43
C ARG A 87 5.45 -7.66 -30.12
N LEU A 88 6.59 -7.00 -30.13
CA LEU A 88 7.39 -6.74 -28.93
C LEU A 88 7.27 -5.28 -28.50
N THR A 89 6.90 -5.07 -27.26
CA THR A 89 7.04 -3.78 -26.56
C THR A 89 7.91 -3.94 -25.33
N VAL A 90 8.84 -3.02 -25.14
CA VAL A 90 9.71 -2.97 -23.94
C VAL A 90 9.66 -1.57 -23.39
N SER A 91 9.46 -1.47 -22.08
CA SER A 91 9.56 -0.22 -21.34
C SER A 91 10.63 -0.34 -20.28
N MET A 92 11.52 0.62 -20.20
CA MET A 92 12.55 0.70 -19.17
C MET A 92 12.64 2.12 -18.63
N GLY A 93 13.05 2.27 -17.38
CA GLY A 93 13.21 3.57 -16.80
C GLY A 93 13.83 3.54 -15.42
N VAL A 94 14.25 4.69 -14.98
CA VAL A 94 14.72 4.93 -13.63
C VAL A 94 14.08 6.21 -13.08
N ARG A 95 13.71 6.17 -11.81
CA ARG A 95 13.25 7.33 -11.05
C ARG A 95 14.09 7.47 -9.80
N ALA A 96 14.33 8.70 -9.40
CA ALA A 96 14.97 9.04 -8.14
C ALA A 96 14.06 9.99 -7.36
N ASP A 97 13.78 9.68 -6.12
CA ASP A 97 12.93 10.47 -5.23
C ASP A 97 13.72 10.94 -4.00
N GLY A 98 13.33 12.08 -3.45
CA GLY A 98 13.86 12.60 -2.20
C GLY A 98 12.86 13.53 -1.52
N CYS A 99 13.10 13.80 -0.24
CA CYS A 99 12.34 14.81 0.52
C CYS A 99 13.16 15.36 1.68
N ASP A 100 12.73 16.50 2.21
CA ASP A 100 13.36 17.23 3.30
C ASP A 100 13.02 16.73 4.72
N TYR A 101 12.33 15.59 4.83
CA TYR A 101 11.95 15.06 6.14
C TYR A 101 13.16 14.67 7.01
N SER A 102 14.17 14.03 6.42
CA SER A 102 15.40 13.64 7.11
C SER A 102 16.59 13.64 6.17
N ALA A 103 17.81 13.74 6.72
CA ALA A 103 19.05 13.72 5.93
C ALA A 103 19.22 12.44 5.10
N GLU A 104 18.64 11.32 5.54
CA GLU A 104 18.65 10.06 4.79
C GLU A 104 17.67 10.08 3.62
N MET A 105 16.49 10.68 3.80
CA MET A 105 15.46 10.81 2.77
C MET A 105 15.77 11.91 1.75
N GLU A 106 16.63 12.86 2.10
CA GLU A 106 17.10 13.92 1.19
C GLU A 106 18.02 13.35 0.10
N ARG A 107 18.75 12.29 0.37
CA ARG A 107 19.71 11.67 -0.54
C ARG A 107 19.03 10.88 -1.65
N PHE A 108 18.55 11.56 -2.71
CA PHE A 108 17.78 10.96 -3.81
C PHE A 108 18.43 9.74 -4.47
N TRP A 109 19.77 9.60 -4.43
CA TRP A 109 20.47 8.43 -4.97
C TRP A 109 20.27 7.15 -4.17
N LYS A 110 19.79 7.25 -2.92
CA LYS A 110 19.38 6.09 -2.11
C LYS A 110 18.00 5.56 -2.52
N GLN A 111 17.18 6.37 -3.18
CA GLN A 111 15.84 6.03 -3.65
C GLN A 111 15.77 5.84 -5.17
N LEU A 112 16.84 5.28 -5.77
CA LEU A 112 16.85 4.93 -7.19
C LEU A 112 15.91 3.77 -7.47
N SER A 113 14.95 3.99 -8.35
CA SER A 113 13.84 3.09 -8.71
C SER A 113 13.95 2.62 -10.17
N PRO A 114 14.86 1.68 -10.52
CA PRO A 114 14.89 1.09 -11.84
C PRO A 114 13.67 0.20 -12.07
N ARG A 115 13.15 0.21 -13.31
CA ARG A 115 11.97 -0.54 -13.72
C ARG A 115 12.15 -1.03 -15.15
N VAL A 116 11.69 -2.23 -15.40
CA VAL A 116 11.63 -2.81 -16.75
C VAL A 116 10.34 -3.59 -16.90
N SER A 117 9.75 -3.52 -18.07
CA SER A 117 8.65 -4.39 -18.48
C SER A 117 8.76 -4.72 -19.96
N ALA A 118 8.29 -5.89 -20.30
CA ALA A 118 8.20 -6.34 -21.70
C ALA A 118 6.88 -7.07 -21.93
N SER A 119 6.34 -6.91 -23.13
CA SER A 119 5.19 -7.69 -23.61
C SER A 119 5.47 -8.19 -25.00
N TYR A 120 5.14 -9.46 -25.26
CA TYR A 120 5.31 -10.10 -26.54
C TYR A 120 4.02 -10.78 -27.00
N ALA A 121 3.53 -10.41 -28.18
CA ALA A 121 2.41 -11.05 -28.83
C ALA A 121 2.87 -12.35 -29.51
N LEU A 122 2.55 -13.50 -28.91
CA LEU A 122 2.84 -14.83 -29.46
C LEU A 122 2.02 -15.08 -30.72
N SER A 123 0.77 -14.61 -30.73
CA SER A 123 -0.16 -14.65 -31.84
C SER A 123 -1.17 -13.49 -31.73
N ASP A 124 -2.11 -13.40 -32.64
CA ASP A 124 -3.19 -12.41 -32.56
C ASP A 124 -4.09 -12.61 -31.33
N SER A 125 -4.11 -13.81 -30.77
CA SER A 125 -4.93 -14.17 -29.61
C SER A 125 -4.16 -14.28 -28.29
N TRP A 126 -2.85 -14.48 -28.33
CA TRP A 126 -2.05 -14.73 -27.13
C TRP A 126 -0.91 -13.73 -26.97
N SER A 127 -0.77 -13.18 -25.79
CA SER A 127 0.40 -12.39 -25.41
C SER A 127 0.91 -12.78 -24.03
N VAL A 128 2.20 -12.63 -23.84
CA VAL A 128 2.88 -12.78 -22.55
C VAL A 128 3.50 -11.46 -22.15
N SER A 129 3.54 -11.19 -20.86
CA SER A 129 4.15 -9.99 -20.31
C SER A 129 4.94 -10.31 -19.05
N GLY A 130 5.94 -9.51 -18.80
CA GLY A 130 6.71 -9.59 -17.56
C GLY A 130 7.18 -8.21 -17.14
N SER A 131 7.28 -7.99 -15.85
CA SER A 131 7.79 -6.75 -15.27
C SER A 131 8.61 -7.01 -14.02
N ALA A 132 9.60 -6.16 -13.79
CA ALA A 132 10.34 -6.10 -12.55
C ALA A 132 10.72 -4.66 -12.24
N GLY A 133 10.75 -4.29 -10.96
CA GLY A 133 11.11 -2.93 -10.58
C GLY A 133 11.31 -2.76 -9.09
N LEU A 134 12.09 -1.76 -8.77
CA LEU A 134 12.32 -1.29 -7.42
C LEU A 134 11.52 -0.01 -7.20
N PHE A 135 10.81 0.07 -6.07
CA PHE A 135 9.94 1.19 -5.74
C PHE A 135 10.18 1.64 -4.31
N TYR A 136 10.02 2.93 -4.09
CA TYR A 136 10.12 3.53 -2.76
C TYR A 136 8.85 4.31 -2.44
N GLN A 137 8.49 4.30 -1.16
CA GLN A 137 7.32 5.00 -0.64
C GLN A 137 7.64 5.57 0.74
N LEU A 138 7.18 6.78 1.02
CA LEU A 138 7.25 7.37 2.37
C LEU A 138 6.43 6.50 3.35
N PRO A 139 6.91 6.35 4.60
CA PRO A 139 6.07 5.85 5.69
C PRO A 139 4.80 6.70 5.87
N PRO A 140 3.76 6.16 6.51
CA PRO A 140 2.54 6.91 6.79
C PRO A 140 2.84 8.21 7.56
N TYR A 141 2.10 9.28 7.26
CA TYR A 141 2.27 10.57 7.96
C TYR A 141 1.96 10.48 9.45
N THR A 142 1.13 9.54 9.89
CA THR A 142 0.92 9.24 11.31
C THR A 142 2.22 8.83 12.00
N ALA A 143 3.02 7.99 11.35
CA ALA A 143 4.33 7.58 11.84
C ALA A 143 5.37 8.71 11.78
N LEU A 144 5.44 9.42 10.65
CA LEU A 144 6.37 10.55 10.47
C LEU A 144 6.06 11.73 11.40
N GLY A 145 4.79 11.95 11.71
CA GLY A 145 4.30 13.06 12.52
C GLY A 145 4.16 12.74 14.01
N TYR A 146 4.50 11.53 14.45
CA TYR A 146 4.39 11.17 15.84
C TYR A 146 5.39 11.95 16.72
N LYS A 147 4.90 12.48 17.84
CA LYS A 147 5.66 13.23 18.81
C LYS A 147 5.57 12.57 20.17
N ASP A 148 6.66 12.63 20.92
CA ASP A 148 6.69 12.21 22.31
C ASP A 148 6.10 13.28 23.26
N ASN A 149 6.15 13.01 24.55
CA ASN A 149 5.69 13.92 25.59
C ASN A 149 6.51 15.22 25.69
N THR A 150 7.69 15.29 25.06
CA THR A 150 8.50 16.51 24.97
C THR A 150 8.07 17.40 23.80
N GLY A 151 7.26 16.87 22.91
CA GLY A 151 6.79 17.53 21.69
C GLY A 151 7.74 17.39 20.50
N GLU A 152 8.77 16.54 20.61
CA GLU A 152 9.73 16.28 19.55
C GLU A 152 9.28 15.15 18.62
N LEU A 153 9.63 15.25 17.33
CA LEU A 153 9.41 14.20 16.35
C LEU A 153 10.40 13.05 16.56
N VAL A 154 9.94 11.95 17.12
CA VAL A 154 10.80 10.82 17.50
C VAL A 154 11.18 9.92 16.34
N ASN A 155 10.40 9.91 15.26
CA ASN A 155 10.57 9.02 14.11
C ASN A 155 11.40 9.62 12.96
N ARG A 156 12.27 10.60 13.25
CA ARG A 156 13.16 11.24 12.27
C ARG A 156 14.14 10.28 11.60
N GLY A 157 14.42 9.14 12.22
CA GLY A 157 15.27 8.08 11.68
C GLY A 157 14.59 7.13 10.70
N LEU A 158 13.30 7.31 10.42
CA LEU A 158 12.63 6.48 9.42
C LEU A 158 13.17 6.76 8.02
N GLU A 159 13.21 5.70 7.21
CA GLU A 159 13.63 5.70 5.83
C GLU A 159 12.44 5.45 4.90
N TYR A 160 12.64 5.66 3.59
CA TYR A 160 11.67 5.20 2.60
C TYR A 160 11.48 3.68 2.69
N MET A 161 10.22 3.25 2.76
CA MET A 161 9.86 1.85 2.56
C MET A 161 10.22 1.44 1.14
N ARG A 162 10.84 0.28 0.96
CA ARG A 162 11.33 -0.21 -0.31
C ARG A 162 10.63 -1.50 -0.69
N VAL A 163 10.24 -1.64 -1.96
CA VAL A 163 9.68 -2.88 -2.50
C VAL A 163 10.34 -3.25 -3.82
N LEU A 164 10.84 -4.49 -3.91
CA LEU A 164 11.18 -5.15 -5.16
C LEU A 164 9.94 -5.92 -5.61
N GLN A 165 9.42 -5.56 -6.77
CA GLN A 165 8.22 -6.18 -7.33
C GLN A 165 8.55 -6.85 -8.66
N SER A 166 7.99 -8.03 -8.91
CA SER A 166 7.99 -8.72 -10.20
C SER A 166 6.62 -9.30 -10.49
N ALA A 167 6.26 -9.35 -11.77
CA ALA A 167 5.04 -9.99 -12.24
C ALA A 167 5.26 -10.63 -13.61
N VAL A 168 4.55 -11.72 -13.87
CA VAL A 168 4.51 -12.41 -15.17
C VAL A 168 3.06 -12.73 -15.48
N GLY A 169 2.63 -12.38 -16.69
CA GLY A 169 1.24 -12.53 -17.09
C GLY A 169 1.09 -13.12 -18.48
N VAL A 170 -0.05 -13.77 -18.69
CA VAL A 170 -0.52 -14.28 -19.96
C VAL A 170 -1.90 -13.70 -20.24
N ASN A 171 -2.09 -13.19 -21.44
CA ASN A 171 -3.39 -12.69 -21.89
C ASN A 171 -3.86 -13.52 -23.09
N TRP A 172 -5.11 -13.94 -23.03
CA TRP A 172 -5.80 -14.58 -24.13
C TRP A 172 -6.98 -13.74 -24.60
N ARG A 173 -7.03 -13.44 -25.88
CA ARG A 173 -8.08 -12.65 -26.52
C ARG A 173 -8.79 -13.50 -27.57
N LEU A 174 -10.09 -13.67 -27.42
CA LEU A 174 -10.91 -14.36 -28.40
C LEU A 174 -11.81 -13.34 -29.13
N ARG A 175 -11.44 -13.00 -30.39
CA ARG A 175 -12.23 -12.15 -31.30
C ARG A 175 -12.78 -10.86 -30.69
N ASP A 176 -11.99 -10.11 -29.98
CA ASP A 176 -12.37 -8.85 -29.32
C ASP A 176 -13.59 -8.93 -28.37
N ARG A 177 -14.12 -10.11 -28.13
CA ARG A 177 -15.28 -10.34 -27.27
C ARG A 177 -14.95 -10.87 -25.90
N LEU A 178 -13.91 -11.67 -25.81
CA LEU A 178 -13.45 -12.27 -24.55
C LEU A 178 -11.96 -12.01 -24.38
N VAL A 179 -11.62 -11.42 -23.26
CA VAL A 179 -10.23 -11.28 -22.80
C VAL A 179 -10.10 -11.97 -21.47
N VAL A 180 -9.15 -12.86 -21.35
CA VAL A 180 -8.77 -13.53 -20.11
C VAL A 180 -7.32 -13.20 -19.83
N SER A 181 -7.03 -12.67 -18.64
CA SER A 181 -5.69 -12.39 -18.15
C SER A 181 -5.42 -13.21 -16.92
N LEU A 182 -4.28 -13.84 -16.87
CA LEU A 182 -3.74 -14.49 -15.66
C LEU A 182 -2.36 -13.91 -15.39
N GLU A 183 -2.16 -13.38 -14.19
CA GLU A 183 -0.89 -12.81 -13.75
C GLU A 183 -0.47 -13.40 -12.41
N GLY A 184 0.80 -13.77 -12.29
CA GLY A 184 1.45 -14.10 -11.03
C GLY A 184 2.36 -12.97 -10.61
N PHE A 185 2.33 -12.58 -9.34
CA PHE A 185 3.17 -11.52 -8.81
C PHE A 185 3.91 -11.94 -7.54
N TYR A 186 5.06 -11.30 -7.33
CA TYR A 186 5.85 -11.39 -6.11
C TYR A 186 6.38 -10.00 -5.74
N LYS A 187 6.24 -9.62 -4.45
CA LYS A 187 6.73 -8.38 -3.88
C LYS A 187 7.53 -8.69 -2.63
N TYR A 188 8.73 -8.11 -2.54
CA TYR A 188 9.59 -8.21 -1.37
C TYR A 188 9.84 -6.83 -0.79
N TYR A 189 9.45 -6.64 0.46
CA TYR A 189 9.48 -5.37 1.17
C TYR A 189 10.66 -5.32 2.15
N THR A 190 11.30 -4.16 2.22
CA THR A 190 12.34 -3.84 3.21
C THR A 190 12.14 -2.43 3.74
N ASN A 191 12.81 -2.09 4.83
CA ASN A 191 12.68 -0.80 5.51
C ASN A 191 11.22 -0.51 5.95
N ILE A 192 10.49 -1.56 6.29
CA ILE A 192 9.13 -1.40 6.81
C ILE A 192 9.23 -0.92 8.27
N PRO A 193 8.41 0.07 8.69
CA PRO A 193 8.37 0.51 10.06
C PRO A 193 8.05 -0.62 11.03
N LEU A 194 8.90 -0.79 12.03
CA LEU A 194 8.81 -1.77 13.10
C LEU A 194 8.58 -1.04 14.42
N SER A 195 7.61 -1.46 15.19
CA SER A 195 7.40 -0.97 16.54
C SER A 195 8.53 -1.38 17.47
N VAL A 196 9.09 -0.42 18.18
CA VAL A 196 10.13 -0.68 19.20
C VAL A 196 9.53 -1.29 20.47
N ALA A 197 8.26 -1.00 20.74
CA ALA A 197 7.60 -1.42 21.97
C ALA A 197 7.27 -2.92 22.01
N ASP A 198 6.88 -3.52 20.87
CA ASP A 198 6.39 -4.89 20.81
C ASP A 198 7.04 -5.76 19.72
N ASP A 199 8.03 -5.22 18.99
CA ASP A 199 8.76 -5.90 17.90
C ASP A 199 7.81 -6.37 16.76
N VAL A 200 6.70 -5.65 16.53
CA VAL A 200 5.69 -5.97 15.52
C VAL A 200 5.79 -5.00 14.35
N PRO A 201 5.85 -5.49 13.08
CA PRO A 201 5.80 -4.62 11.91
C PRO A 201 4.48 -3.82 11.86
N LEU A 202 4.57 -2.52 11.57
CA LEU A 202 3.40 -1.64 11.52
C LEU A 202 2.31 -2.14 10.56
N THR A 203 2.68 -2.84 9.50
CA THR A 203 1.76 -3.47 8.53
C THR A 203 0.96 -4.64 9.10
N CYS A 204 1.38 -5.20 10.24
CA CYS A 204 0.66 -6.26 10.95
C CYS A 204 -0.27 -5.68 12.04
N LYS A 205 -0.19 -4.37 12.29
CA LYS A 205 -1.12 -3.63 13.17
C LYS A 205 -2.13 -2.89 12.28
N GLY A 206 -3.39 -2.94 12.53
CA GLY A 206 -4.30 -2.17 11.67
C GLY A 206 -5.77 -2.47 11.77
N ASN A 207 -6.15 -3.45 12.58
CA ASN A 207 -7.55 -3.77 12.81
C ASN A 207 -8.14 -3.11 14.06
N ASP A 208 -7.34 -2.35 14.79
CA ASP A 208 -7.79 -1.59 15.95
C ASP A 208 -8.39 -0.26 15.50
N TYR A 209 -9.42 0.21 16.21
CA TYR A 209 -10.04 1.52 15.99
C TYR A 209 -9.13 2.71 16.38
N GLY A 210 -7.85 2.46 16.60
CA GLY A 210 -6.83 3.44 16.93
C GLY A 210 -6.11 4.01 15.73
N THR A 211 -5.20 4.94 15.98
CA THR A 211 -4.25 5.45 14.99
C THR A 211 -3.11 4.46 14.85
N SER A 212 -2.78 4.04 13.64
CA SER A 212 -1.60 3.22 13.41
C SER A 212 -0.38 4.12 13.17
N GLY A 213 0.71 3.87 13.89
CA GLY A 213 1.98 4.59 13.70
C GLY A 213 2.26 5.71 14.73
N ASP A 214 1.40 5.91 15.72
CA ASP A 214 1.58 6.84 16.83
C ASP A 214 2.44 6.24 17.97
N GLU A 215 3.60 5.73 17.58
CA GLU A 215 4.58 5.07 18.45
C GLU A 215 6.00 5.24 17.93
N LEU A 216 7.00 4.90 18.74
CA LEU A 216 8.40 4.87 18.30
C LEU A 216 8.64 3.73 17.33
N LEU A 217 9.13 4.06 16.15
CA LEU A 217 9.33 3.14 15.02
C LEU A 217 10.76 3.19 14.50
N VAL A 218 11.23 2.05 13.95
CA VAL A 218 12.49 1.93 13.21
C VAL A 218 12.26 1.25 11.87
N SER A 219 13.02 1.60 10.83
CA SER A 219 12.88 1.05 9.46
C SER A 219 13.68 -0.25 9.31
N SER A 220 13.26 -1.34 9.95
CA SER A 220 14.01 -2.61 10.00
C SER A 220 13.22 -3.84 9.58
N ALA A 221 11.89 -3.79 9.58
CA ALA A 221 11.07 -4.95 9.24
C ALA A 221 11.10 -5.26 7.74
N GLN A 222 10.81 -6.52 7.43
CA GLN A 222 10.77 -7.08 6.09
C GLN A 222 9.41 -7.73 5.83
N GLY A 223 9.00 -7.79 4.56
CA GLY A 223 7.75 -8.43 4.19
C GLY A 223 7.81 -9.06 2.81
N ARG A 224 6.81 -9.86 2.51
CA ARG A 224 6.56 -10.39 1.18
C ARG A 224 5.06 -10.47 0.91
N ALA A 225 4.70 -10.24 -0.34
CA ALA A 225 3.36 -10.53 -0.83
C ALA A 225 3.46 -11.22 -2.18
N TYR A 226 2.66 -12.26 -2.37
CA TYR A 226 2.65 -13.03 -3.61
C TYR A 226 1.26 -13.59 -3.87
N GLY A 227 0.93 -13.77 -5.13
CA GLY A 227 -0.39 -14.25 -5.49
C GLY A 227 -0.60 -14.40 -6.98
N LEU A 228 -1.84 -14.75 -7.33
CA LEU A 228 -2.33 -14.88 -8.69
C LEU A 228 -3.55 -13.97 -8.87
N GLU A 229 -3.60 -13.32 -10.01
CA GLU A 229 -4.72 -12.48 -10.42
C GLU A 229 -5.33 -13.03 -11.71
N LEU A 230 -6.62 -13.32 -11.69
CA LEU A 230 -7.40 -13.71 -12.86
C LEU A 230 -8.37 -12.57 -13.18
N MET A 231 -8.36 -12.09 -14.42
CA MET A 231 -9.35 -11.17 -14.93
C MET A 231 -10.02 -11.74 -16.17
N VAL A 232 -11.33 -11.65 -16.22
CA VAL A 232 -12.16 -12.03 -17.38
C VAL A 232 -12.99 -10.83 -17.78
N ARG A 233 -12.87 -10.41 -19.02
CA ARG A 233 -13.77 -9.44 -19.65
C ARG A 233 -14.49 -10.12 -20.80
N TRP A 234 -15.80 -10.21 -20.71
CA TRP A 234 -16.63 -10.78 -21.76
C TRP A 234 -17.66 -9.75 -22.21
N GLN A 235 -17.63 -9.44 -23.50
CA GLN A 235 -18.49 -8.44 -24.09
C GLN A 235 -19.18 -9.04 -25.33
N LEU A 236 -20.51 -9.08 -25.30
CA LEU A 236 -21.34 -9.33 -26.46
C LEU A 236 -21.92 -7.99 -26.90
N PRO A 237 -21.61 -7.51 -28.13
CA PRO A 237 -22.13 -6.27 -28.63
C PRO A 237 -23.66 -6.20 -28.48
N ASP A 238 -24.17 -5.03 -28.01
CA ASP A 238 -25.55 -4.69 -27.86
C ASP A 238 -26.40 -5.55 -26.90
N ARG A 239 -25.76 -6.40 -26.08
CA ARG A 239 -26.52 -7.25 -25.17
C ARG A 239 -25.91 -7.47 -23.80
N PHE A 240 -24.63 -7.80 -23.72
CA PHE A 240 -24.05 -8.28 -22.46
C PHE A 240 -22.62 -7.78 -22.29
N ASN A 241 -22.32 -7.30 -21.11
CA ASN A 241 -20.98 -6.96 -20.68
C ASN A 241 -20.74 -7.55 -19.30
N LEU A 242 -19.68 -8.35 -19.15
CA LEU A 242 -19.25 -8.96 -17.89
C LEU A 242 -17.79 -8.64 -17.65
N VAL A 243 -17.48 -8.21 -16.44
CA VAL A 243 -16.10 -8.10 -15.93
C VAL A 243 -16.01 -8.85 -14.62
N GLY A 244 -15.13 -9.84 -14.57
CA GLY A 244 -14.80 -10.60 -13.38
C GLY A 244 -13.33 -10.44 -13.04
N ALA A 245 -13.00 -10.28 -11.77
CA ALA A 245 -11.64 -10.28 -11.25
C ALA A 245 -11.57 -11.12 -9.97
N LEU A 246 -10.54 -11.94 -9.87
CA LEU A 246 -10.23 -12.75 -8.70
C LEU A 246 -8.74 -12.62 -8.41
N THR A 247 -8.39 -12.18 -7.22
CA THR A 247 -7.02 -12.19 -6.70
C THR A 247 -6.97 -13.15 -5.52
N VAL A 248 -6.02 -14.09 -5.57
CA VAL A 248 -5.69 -14.97 -4.43
C VAL A 248 -4.26 -14.66 -4.04
N PHE A 249 -4.02 -14.31 -2.77
CA PHE A 249 -2.72 -13.81 -2.35
C PHE A 249 -2.42 -14.13 -0.89
N SER A 250 -1.15 -13.98 -0.53
CA SER A 250 -0.68 -13.92 0.85
C SER A 250 0.20 -12.68 1.01
N SER A 251 0.06 -12.00 2.16
CA SER A 251 0.83 -10.83 2.54
C SER A 251 1.28 -10.97 3.98
N GLU A 252 2.59 -11.10 4.19
CA GLU A 252 3.15 -11.43 5.50
C GLU A 252 4.46 -10.69 5.75
N TYR A 253 4.73 -10.37 7.02
CA TYR A 253 5.88 -9.57 7.45
C TYR A 253 6.57 -10.20 8.64
N ARG A 254 7.82 -9.78 8.89
CA ARG A 254 8.63 -10.22 10.03
C ARG A 254 9.46 -9.05 10.57
N SER A 255 9.75 -9.06 11.85
CA SER A 255 10.56 -8.01 12.51
C SER A 255 12.01 -8.03 12.07
N ARG A 256 12.60 -9.21 11.90
CA ARG A 256 14.01 -9.43 11.49
C ARG A 256 14.14 -10.68 10.66
N HIS A 257 15.33 -10.85 10.07
CA HIS A 257 15.60 -11.90 9.08
C HIS A 257 15.35 -13.33 9.60
N ASP A 258 15.59 -13.57 10.87
CA ASP A 258 15.43 -14.87 11.54
C ASP A 258 14.06 -15.06 12.21
N ALA A 259 13.23 -14.00 12.24
CA ALA A 259 11.90 -14.07 12.80
C ALA A 259 10.91 -14.80 11.88
N LYS A 260 9.87 -15.38 12.47
CA LYS A 260 8.74 -15.99 11.75
C LYS A 260 7.95 -14.90 11.01
N TYR A 261 7.49 -15.22 9.81
CA TYR A 261 6.51 -14.38 9.12
C TYR A 261 5.14 -14.47 9.79
N ILE A 262 4.51 -13.32 9.98
CA ILE A 262 3.14 -13.18 10.47
C ILE A 262 2.28 -12.49 9.39
N PRO A 263 0.99 -12.81 9.24
CA PRO A 263 0.12 -12.17 8.27
C PRO A 263 0.03 -10.66 8.50
N SER A 264 -0.05 -9.89 7.42
CA SER A 264 -0.39 -8.47 7.53
C SER A 264 -1.87 -8.30 7.92
N ALA A 265 -2.22 -7.16 8.50
CA ALA A 265 -3.61 -6.82 8.82
C ALA A 265 -4.56 -6.86 7.60
N TRP A 266 -4.02 -6.85 6.40
CA TRP A 266 -4.74 -6.83 5.11
C TRP A 266 -4.65 -8.14 4.33
N ASP A 267 -4.16 -9.23 4.94
CA ASP A 267 -4.05 -10.54 4.30
C ASP A 267 -5.41 -11.26 4.23
N ASN A 268 -6.28 -10.76 3.41
CA ASN A 268 -7.63 -11.29 3.22
C ASN A 268 -7.68 -12.62 2.44
N ARG A 269 -6.53 -13.12 2.00
CA ARG A 269 -6.37 -14.35 1.20
C ARG A 269 -6.98 -14.30 -0.19
N PHE A 270 -8.17 -13.72 -0.36
CA PHE A 270 -8.77 -13.53 -1.68
C PHE A 270 -9.64 -12.29 -1.74
N VAL A 271 -9.73 -11.73 -2.94
CA VAL A 271 -10.67 -10.67 -3.30
C VAL A 271 -11.28 -11.03 -4.64
N ALA A 272 -12.61 -11.09 -4.72
CA ALA A 272 -13.34 -11.37 -5.95
C ALA A 272 -14.37 -10.27 -6.23
N ASN A 273 -14.42 -9.84 -7.48
CA ASN A 273 -15.41 -8.88 -7.97
C ASN A 273 -15.95 -9.36 -9.29
N ILE A 274 -17.27 -9.40 -9.42
CA ILE A 274 -17.95 -9.71 -10.67
C ILE A 274 -18.99 -8.63 -10.89
N SER A 275 -18.97 -8.00 -12.04
CA SER A 275 -19.99 -7.03 -12.44
C SER A 275 -20.44 -7.30 -13.87
N GLY A 276 -21.73 -7.17 -14.13
CA GLY A 276 -22.27 -7.37 -15.45
C GLY A 276 -23.47 -6.51 -15.70
N THR A 277 -23.70 -6.20 -16.97
CA THR A 277 -24.87 -5.52 -17.48
C THR A 277 -25.47 -6.34 -18.61
N TYR A 278 -26.78 -6.34 -18.69
CA TYR A 278 -27.53 -6.94 -19.79
C TYR A 278 -28.50 -5.92 -20.35
N ASP A 279 -28.41 -5.68 -21.66
CA ASP A 279 -29.27 -4.76 -22.39
C ASP A 279 -30.40 -5.53 -23.06
N PHE A 280 -31.62 -5.23 -22.66
CA PHE A 280 -32.84 -5.76 -23.27
C PHE A 280 -33.22 -4.96 -24.49
N SER A 281 -33.96 -5.59 -25.37
CA SER A 281 -34.64 -4.83 -26.45
C SER A 281 -35.58 -3.75 -25.84
N ARG A 282 -35.72 -2.61 -26.51
CA ARG A 282 -36.58 -1.46 -26.11
C ARG A 282 -35.97 -0.54 -25.04
N GLY A 283 -34.63 -0.47 -24.92
CA GLY A 283 -33.97 0.56 -24.11
C GLY A 283 -33.92 0.27 -22.60
N TRP A 284 -34.21 -0.96 -22.17
CA TRP A 284 -34.03 -1.39 -20.79
C TRP A 284 -32.69 -2.06 -20.61
N SER A 285 -31.99 -1.74 -19.50
CA SER A 285 -30.79 -2.43 -19.08
C SER A 285 -30.86 -2.82 -17.59
N VAL A 286 -30.27 -3.94 -17.24
CA VAL A 286 -30.11 -4.41 -15.86
C VAL A 286 -28.66 -4.70 -15.59
N GLY A 287 -28.15 -4.15 -14.49
CA GLY A 287 -26.78 -4.39 -14.02
C GLY A 287 -26.75 -5.01 -12.63
N ALA A 288 -25.77 -5.88 -12.39
CA ALA A 288 -25.51 -6.46 -11.09
C ALA A 288 -24.00 -6.44 -10.77
N LYS A 289 -23.66 -6.28 -9.51
CA LYS A 289 -22.28 -6.40 -8.99
C LYS A 289 -22.29 -7.28 -7.76
N LEU A 290 -21.37 -8.25 -7.75
CA LEU A 290 -21.04 -9.07 -6.60
C LEU A 290 -19.60 -8.81 -6.20
N SER A 291 -19.36 -8.61 -4.90
CA SER A 291 -18.00 -8.50 -4.33
C SER A 291 -17.89 -9.48 -3.16
N ALA A 292 -16.80 -10.21 -3.11
CA ALA A 292 -16.46 -11.11 -2.02
C ALA A 292 -15.02 -10.90 -1.59
N ILE A 293 -14.78 -10.80 -0.30
CA ILE A 293 -13.47 -10.57 0.30
C ILE A 293 -13.30 -11.58 1.42
N GLY A 294 -12.14 -12.22 1.50
CA GLY A 294 -11.80 -13.12 2.61
C GLY A 294 -11.72 -12.38 3.94
N GLY A 295 -11.82 -13.11 5.02
CA GLY A 295 -11.69 -12.57 6.37
C GLY A 295 -10.30 -11.99 6.62
N THR A 296 -10.23 -10.85 7.32
CA THR A 296 -8.96 -10.29 7.78
C THR A 296 -8.40 -11.16 8.91
N PRO A 297 -7.07 -11.32 9.00
CA PRO A 297 -6.44 -11.91 10.15
C PRO A 297 -6.81 -11.14 11.43
N TYR A 298 -7.02 -11.86 12.51
CA TYR A 298 -7.12 -11.26 13.84
C TYR A 298 -6.01 -11.82 14.73
N THR A 299 -5.50 -10.99 15.63
CA THR A 299 -4.49 -11.41 16.59
C THR A 299 -5.20 -11.78 17.89
N PRO A 300 -5.12 -13.03 18.34
CA PRO A 300 -5.73 -13.43 19.62
C PRO A 300 -5.03 -12.74 20.78
N TYR A 301 -5.74 -12.60 21.88
CA TYR A 301 -5.14 -12.12 23.12
C TYR A 301 -4.23 -13.20 23.74
N ASP A 302 -3.09 -12.79 24.28
CA ASP A 302 -2.33 -13.58 25.24
C ASP A 302 -3.09 -13.58 26.56
N VAL A 303 -3.87 -14.64 26.78
CA VAL A 303 -4.79 -14.74 27.92
C VAL A 303 -4.02 -14.71 29.25
N ASP A 304 -2.87 -15.38 29.31
CA ASP A 304 -2.07 -15.48 30.54
C ASP A 304 -1.51 -14.11 30.94
N LYS A 305 -0.88 -13.40 30.00
CA LYS A 305 -0.38 -12.05 30.27
C LYS A 305 -1.50 -11.04 30.46
N SER A 306 -2.59 -11.16 29.71
CA SER A 306 -3.73 -10.24 29.80
C SER A 306 -4.56 -10.43 31.06
N SER A 307 -4.41 -11.54 31.79
CA SER A 307 -5.07 -11.77 33.07
C SER A 307 -4.44 -10.99 34.23
N LEU A 308 -3.21 -10.49 34.05
CA LEU A 308 -2.50 -9.73 35.09
C LEU A 308 -2.98 -8.26 35.12
N VAL A 309 -3.10 -7.70 36.31
CA VAL A 309 -3.50 -6.29 36.53
C VAL A 309 -2.52 -5.33 35.83
N GLU A 310 -1.24 -5.68 35.83
CA GLU A 310 -0.17 -4.90 35.20
C GLU A 310 -0.39 -4.72 33.69
N ALA A 311 -0.98 -5.69 33.02
CA ALA A 311 -1.28 -5.61 31.59
C ALA A 311 -2.23 -4.45 31.28
N TRP A 312 -3.19 -4.19 32.17
CA TRP A 312 -4.16 -3.12 32.00
C TRP A 312 -3.65 -1.76 32.51
N ASN A 313 -2.73 -1.76 33.44
CA ASN A 313 -2.18 -0.53 34.02
C ASN A 313 -1.04 0.04 33.17
N ALA A 314 -0.10 -0.78 32.66
CA ALA A 314 1.06 -0.29 31.93
C ALA A 314 0.75 0.02 30.46
N PRO A 315 0.26 -0.91 29.61
CA PRO A 315 -0.14 -0.60 28.23
C PRO A 315 -1.58 -0.08 28.12
N GLY A 316 -2.40 -0.19 29.19
CA GLY A 316 -3.80 0.19 29.20
C GLY A 316 -4.72 -0.67 28.33
N ARG A 317 -4.23 -1.82 27.88
CA ARG A 317 -4.95 -2.77 27.02
C ARG A 317 -4.38 -4.18 27.13
N PRO A 318 -5.16 -5.24 26.77
CA PRO A 318 -4.66 -6.60 26.81
C PRO A 318 -3.49 -6.80 25.85
N TYR A 319 -2.60 -7.73 26.20
CA TYR A 319 -1.53 -8.16 25.31
C TYR A 319 -2.06 -9.03 24.18
N TYR A 320 -1.50 -8.84 22.98
CA TYR A 320 -1.79 -9.69 21.83
C TYR A 320 -0.73 -10.78 21.69
N ASP A 321 -1.16 -11.96 21.25
CA ASP A 321 -0.29 -13.07 20.91
C ASP A 321 -0.01 -13.10 19.40
N TYR A 322 1.04 -12.39 18.99
CA TYR A 322 1.45 -12.33 17.58
C TYR A 322 2.15 -13.61 17.08
N SER A 323 2.28 -14.65 17.93
CA SER A 323 2.84 -15.94 17.52
C SER A 323 1.82 -16.85 16.85
N LYS A 324 0.54 -16.56 16.99
CA LYS A 324 -0.61 -17.27 16.43
C LYS A 324 -1.29 -16.42 15.37
#